data_750d036cc343f04d28e0bd390cc09066
#
_entry.id   750d036cc343f04d28e0bd390cc09066
#
_cell.length_a   1.000
_cell.length_b   1.000
_cell.length_c   1.000
_cell.angle_alpha   90.00
_cell.angle_beta   90.00
_cell.angle_gamma   90.00
#
_symmetry.space_group_name_H-M   'P 1'
#
loop_
_entity.id
_entity.type
_entity.pdbx_description
1 polymer ?
#
loop_
_entity_poly.entity_id
_entity_poly.type
_entity_poly.pdbx_seq_one_letter_code
_entity_poly.pdbx_strand_id
1 'polypeptide(L)'
;FPIQLYFYYEYCFYSLFWNLLAIPMATVVIGSGGAGLIIAFMGSFSGIITGTFTGVFVRSFLELLCKAAFGLARIGLAFYCRGSEIVLNLPYARGVSGRPGVWWIVGYYAVLLLALLVNGRRSVREQKPVNKGRLTLVRIHWYIWQFLNGRHRYGVRVSLEICIFLLAAGMYVSPHGQKDKVEIVMLNVGQGDSFFIRGPSGGTYLIDGGSSSVKNVGKYRIEPFLKMQGVGTLDYVWVSHGDEDHLNGIAELLERKMVGISVTHL
;
A
#
# COMPACT_ATOMS: atom_id res chain seq x y z
N PHE A 1 5.41 -3.42 1.13
CA PHE A 1 5.46 -2.13 1.85
C PHE A 1 6.43 -1.15 1.17
N PRO A 2 7.75 -1.42 0.94
CA PRO A 2 8.65 -0.42 0.35
C PRO A 2 8.27 0.02 -1.07
N ILE A 3 7.78 -0.90 -1.89
CA ILE A 3 7.27 -0.58 -3.25
C ILE A 3 6.07 0.38 -3.17
N GLN A 4 5.16 0.16 -2.23
CA GLN A 4 4.02 1.05 -2.03
C GLN A 4 4.48 2.46 -1.65
N LEU A 5 5.43 2.60 -0.71
CA LEU A 5 6.01 3.89 -0.36
C LEU A 5 6.70 4.57 -1.56
N TYR A 6 7.35 3.81 -2.42
CA TYR A 6 8.04 4.36 -3.59
C TYR A 6 7.10 4.96 -4.63
N PHE A 7 5.88 4.40 -4.80
CA PHE A 7 4.92 4.86 -5.80
C PHE A 7 3.87 5.82 -5.23
N TYR A 8 3.48 5.66 -3.96
CA TYR A 8 2.40 6.45 -3.36
C TYR A 8 2.88 7.47 -2.36
N TYR A 9 4.13 7.36 -1.86
CA TYR A 9 4.77 8.27 -0.92
C TYR A 9 4.05 8.42 0.42
N GLU A 10 3.02 7.61 0.66
CA GLU A 10 2.16 7.64 1.84
C GLU A 10 2.14 6.28 2.53
N TYR A 11 1.89 6.34 3.82
CA TYR A 11 1.62 5.16 4.63
C TYR A 11 0.40 5.39 5.52
N CYS A 12 -0.25 4.29 5.89
CA CYS A 12 -1.28 4.29 6.91
C CYS A 12 -0.80 3.41 8.07
N PHE A 13 -0.56 4.02 9.23
CA PHE A 13 -0.09 3.29 10.41
C PHE A 13 -1.07 2.18 10.84
N TYR A 14 -2.36 2.48 10.78
CA TYR A 14 -3.41 1.52 11.16
C TYR A 14 -3.63 0.40 10.15
N SER A 15 -3.08 0.51 8.95
CA SER A 15 -3.22 -0.52 7.91
C SER A 15 -2.68 -1.88 8.35
N LEU A 16 -1.66 -1.91 9.22
CA LEU A 16 -1.12 -3.15 9.77
C LEU A 16 -2.19 -3.91 10.56
N PHE A 17 -2.89 -3.22 11.45
CA PHE A 17 -3.95 -3.79 12.28
C PHE A 17 -5.21 -4.10 11.46
N TRP A 18 -5.54 -3.18 10.54
CA TRP A 18 -6.68 -3.37 9.65
C TRP A 18 -6.52 -4.60 8.75
N ASN A 19 -5.32 -4.83 8.20
CA ASN A 19 -5.03 -5.98 7.35
C ASN A 19 -5.18 -7.31 8.07
N LEU A 20 -5.00 -7.36 9.39
CA LEU A 20 -5.25 -8.55 10.19
C LEU A 20 -6.73 -9.00 10.11
N LEU A 21 -7.66 -8.05 9.98
CA LEU A 21 -9.09 -8.32 9.80
C LEU A 21 -9.48 -8.38 8.31
N ALA A 22 -8.91 -7.49 7.50
CA ALA A 22 -9.24 -7.36 6.08
C ALA A 22 -8.86 -8.60 5.26
N ILE A 23 -7.70 -9.22 5.54
CA ILE A 23 -7.23 -10.40 4.79
C ILE A 23 -8.15 -11.61 4.99
N PRO A 24 -8.54 -12.03 6.22
CA PRO A 24 -9.54 -13.09 6.41
C PRO A 24 -10.89 -12.76 5.77
N MET A 25 -11.34 -11.50 5.88
CA MET A 25 -12.61 -11.08 5.27
C MET A 25 -12.56 -11.11 3.75
N ALA A 26 -11.44 -10.75 3.13
CA ALA A 26 -11.25 -10.89 1.69
C ALA A 26 -11.39 -12.35 1.25
N THR A 27 -10.88 -13.29 2.03
CA THR A 27 -11.03 -14.73 1.76
C THR A 27 -12.51 -15.16 1.80
N VAL A 28 -13.28 -14.67 2.76
CA VAL A 28 -14.72 -14.92 2.85
C VAL A 28 -15.45 -14.32 1.64
N VAL A 29 -15.14 -13.09 1.24
CA VAL A 29 -15.75 -12.42 0.08
C VAL A 29 -15.46 -13.19 -1.21
N ILE A 30 -14.21 -13.54 -1.45
CA ILE A 30 -13.80 -14.28 -2.65
C ILE A 30 -14.41 -15.69 -2.65
N GLY A 31 -14.36 -16.38 -1.52
CA GLY A 31 -14.89 -17.75 -1.39
C GLY A 31 -16.40 -17.80 -1.60
N SER A 32 -17.15 -16.94 -0.91
CA SER A 32 -18.61 -16.88 -1.04
C SER A 32 -19.07 -16.35 -2.41
N GLY A 33 -18.39 -15.34 -2.97
CA GLY A 33 -18.66 -14.85 -4.31
C GLY A 33 -18.39 -15.91 -5.38
N GLY A 34 -17.27 -16.62 -5.29
CA GLY A 34 -16.92 -17.74 -6.18
C GLY A 34 -17.92 -18.89 -6.06
N ALA A 35 -18.30 -19.28 -4.85
CA ALA A 35 -19.34 -20.30 -4.63
C ALA A 35 -20.68 -19.86 -5.25
N GLY A 36 -21.07 -18.59 -5.06
CA GLY A 36 -22.27 -18.04 -5.68
C GLY A 36 -22.26 -18.13 -7.21
N LEU A 37 -21.13 -17.83 -7.84
CA LEU A 37 -20.99 -17.98 -9.30
C LEU A 37 -21.11 -19.44 -9.77
N ILE A 38 -20.48 -20.37 -9.06
CA ILE A 38 -20.56 -21.81 -9.37
C ILE A 38 -22.01 -22.30 -9.23
N ILE A 39 -22.70 -21.92 -8.14
CA ILE A 39 -24.11 -22.29 -7.91
C ILE A 39 -25.00 -21.70 -9.00
N ALA A 40 -24.79 -20.42 -9.36
CA ALA A 40 -25.55 -19.78 -10.44
C ALA A 40 -25.34 -20.49 -11.79
N PHE A 41 -24.10 -20.88 -12.09
CA PHE A 41 -23.78 -21.66 -13.29
C PHE A 41 -24.48 -23.03 -13.29
N MET A 42 -24.45 -23.75 -12.16
CA MET A 42 -25.20 -25.03 -12.03
C MET A 42 -26.71 -24.84 -12.19
N GLY A 43 -27.25 -23.74 -11.64
CA GLY A 43 -28.67 -23.37 -11.80
C GLY A 43 -29.09 -23.16 -13.26
N SER A 44 -28.17 -22.61 -14.08
CA SER A 44 -28.41 -22.41 -15.52
C SER A 44 -28.57 -23.74 -16.28
N PHE A 45 -27.85 -24.79 -15.88
CA PHE A 45 -27.99 -26.12 -16.47
C PHE A 45 -29.24 -26.87 -15.98
N SER A 46 -29.72 -26.60 -14.77
CA SER A 46 -30.93 -27.23 -14.26
C SER A 46 -32.20 -26.82 -15.03
N GLY A 47 -32.16 -25.69 -15.75
CA GLY A 47 -33.21 -25.24 -16.66
C GLY A 47 -33.49 -26.22 -17.83
N ILE A 48 -32.55 -27.07 -18.18
CA ILE A 48 -32.68 -28.06 -19.26
C ILE A 48 -33.50 -29.30 -18.78
N ILE A 49 -33.59 -29.52 -17.46
CA ILE A 49 -34.23 -30.72 -16.84
C ILE A 49 -35.64 -30.41 -16.31
N THR A 50 -36.17 -29.23 -16.52
CA THR A 50 -37.32 -28.64 -15.81
C THR A 50 -38.72 -29.04 -16.34
N GLY A 51 -38.93 -30.27 -16.74
CA GLY A 51 -40.32 -30.79 -16.92
C GLY A 51 -40.93 -31.44 -15.70
N THR A 52 -40.23 -31.56 -14.58
CA THR A 52 -40.67 -32.31 -13.39
C THR A 52 -40.74 -31.42 -12.14
N PHE A 53 -41.66 -31.76 -11.22
CA PHE A 53 -41.80 -31.10 -9.91
C PHE A 53 -40.47 -31.02 -9.13
N THR A 54 -39.64 -32.04 -9.23
CA THR A 54 -38.29 -32.08 -8.66
C THR A 54 -37.36 -31.04 -9.27
N GLY A 55 -37.45 -30.75 -10.55
CA GLY A 55 -36.64 -29.72 -11.21
C GLY A 55 -36.93 -28.29 -10.72
N VAL A 56 -38.19 -27.97 -10.46
CA VAL A 56 -38.59 -26.65 -9.90
C VAL A 56 -38.05 -26.48 -8.47
N PHE A 57 -38.14 -27.53 -7.65
CA PHE A 57 -37.63 -27.52 -6.28
C PHE A 57 -36.10 -27.32 -6.24
N VAL A 58 -35.34 -28.06 -7.06
CA VAL A 58 -33.90 -27.97 -7.15
C VAL A 58 -33.47 -26.57 -7.58
N ARG A 59 -34.14 -25.99 -8.57
CA ARG A 59 -33.87 -24.62 -9.03
C ARG A 59 -34.08 -23.59 -7.92
N SER A 60 -35.22 -23.65 -7.22
CA SER A 60 -35.55 -22.72 -6.12
C SER A 60 -34.53 -22.85 -4.97
N PHE A 61 -34.08 -24.05 -4.67
CA PHE A 61 -33.05 -24.31 -3.66
C PHE A 61 -31.69 -23.72 -4.08
N LEU A 62 -31.27 -23.92 -5.34
CA LEU A 62 -30.02 -23.34 -5.88
C LEU A 62 -30.08 -21.82 -5.89
N GLU A 63 -31.22 -21.21 -6.25
CA GLU A 63 -31.42 -19.76 -6.20
C GLU A 63 -31.28 -19.21 -4.78
N LEU A 64 -31.83 -19.93 -3.77
CA LEU A 64 -31.69 -19.55 -2.37
C LEU A 64 -30.22 -19.60 -1.91
N LEU A 65 -29.50 -20.68 -2.22
CA LEU A 65 -28.06 -20.82 -1.92
C LEU A 65 -27.23 -19.74 -2.62
N CYS A 66 -27.53 -19.42 -3.87
CA CYS A 66 -26.88 -18.38 -4.64
C CYS A 66 -27.09 -17.01 -3.97
N LYS A 67 -28.33 -16.68 -3.58
CA LYS A 67 -28.64 -15.43 -2.85
C LYS A 67 -27.93 -15.36 -1.51
N ALA A 68 -27.83 -16.48 -0.77
CA ALA A 68 -27.11 -16.53 0.51
C ALA A 68 -25.61 -16.31 0.31
N ALA A 69 -25.01 -16.93 -0.70
CA ALA A 69 -23.59 -16.81 -1.01
C ALA A 69 -23.22 -15.36 -1.41
N PHE A 70 -23.98 -14.75 -2.32
CA PHE A 70 -23.77 -13.34 -2.68
C PHE A 70 -24.12 -12.38 -1.55
N GLY A 71 -25.11 -12.70 -0.73
CA GLY A 71 -25.45 -11.94 0.48
C GLY A 71 -24.27 -11.87 1.45
N LEU A 72 -23.61 -13.01 1.70
CA LEU A 72 -22.41 -13.07 2.54
C LEU A 72 -21.24 -12.27 1.93
N ALA A 73 -21.00 -12.40 0.63
CA ALA A 73 -19.99 -11.61 -0.08
C ALA A 73 -20.26 -10.11 0.04
N ARG A 74 -21.51 -9.68 -0.12
CA ARG A 74 -21.93 -8.28 0.02
C ARG A 74 -21.69 -7.74 1.43
N ILE A 75 -22.05 -8.52 2.45
CA ILE A 75 -21.82 -8.14 3.86
C ILE A 75 -20.31 -7.98 4.11
N GLY A 76 -19.49 -8.92 3.67
CA GLY A 76 -18.04 -8.86 3.79
C GLY A 76 -17.45 -7.64 3.09
N LEU A 77 -17.91 -7.33 1.89
CA LEU A 77 -17.47 -6.16 1.14
C LEU A 77 -17.89 -4.84 1.82
N ALA A 78 -19.13 -4.77 2.31
CA ALA A 78 -19.61 -3.60 3.05
C ALA A 78 -18.80 -3.37 4.34
N PHE A 79 -18.47 -4.44 5.07
CA PHE A 79 -17.59 -4.38 6.23
C PHE A 79 -16.21 -3.84 5.85
N TYR A 80 -15.62 -4.36 4.75
CA TYR A 80 -14.31 -3.91 4.26
C TYR A 80 -14.32 -2.42 3.91
N CYS A 81 -15.31 -1.96 3.14
CA CYS A 81 -15.41 -0.56 2.73
C CYS A 81 -15.59 0.38 3.94
N ARG A 82 -16.56 0.08 4.80
CA ARG A 82 -16.83 0.90 6.01
C ARG A 82 -15.66 0.92 6.98
N GLY A 83 -15.04 -0.23 7.21
CA GLY A 83 -13.88 -0.32 8.09
C GLY A 83 -12.68 0.45 7.54
N SER A 84 -12.45 0.42 6.24
CA SER A 84 -11.40 1.21 5.60
C SER A 84 -11.66 2.71 5.73
N GLU A 85 -12.91 3.17 5.58
CA GLU A 85 -13.30 4.57 5.80
C GLU A 85 -13.06 5.00 7.25
N ILE A 86 -13.45 4.16 8.22
CA ILE A 86 -13.23 4.44 9.65
C ILE A 86 -11.74 4.57 9.92
N VAL A 87 -10.92 3.63 9.44
CA VAL A 87 -9.47 3.63 9.64
C VAL A 87 -8.81 4.87 9.04
N LEU A 88 -9.26 5.32 7.86
CA LEU A 88 -8.73 6.51 7.20
C LEU A 88 -9.10 7.83 7.90
N ASN A 89 -10.18 7.83 8.69
CA ASN A 89 -10.63 9.00 9.46
C ASN A 89 -10.04 9.06 10.88
N LEU A 90 -9.25 8.06 11.30
CA LEU A 90 -8.56 8.10 12.59
C LEU A 90 -7.46 9.19 12.58
N PRO A 91 -7.17 9.79 13.74
CA PRO A 91 -6.06 10.75 13.85
C PRO A 91 -4.75 10.07 13.46
N TYR A 92 -3.90 10.79 12.75
CA TYR A 92 -2.60 10.28 12.26
C TYR A 92 -2.70 9.02 11.37
N ALA A 93 -3.87 8.78 10.75
CA ALA A 93 -4.06 7.60 9.89
C ALA A 93 -3.15 7.62 8.66
N ARG A 94 -2.88 8.80 8.12
CA ARG A 94 -2.03 9.00 6.95
C ARG A 94 -0.78 9.77 7.32
N GLY A 95 0.37 9.25 6.90
CA GLY A 95 1.63 9.95 6.95
C GLY A 95 2.26 10.00 5.57
N VAL A 96 2.91 11.10 5.26
CA VAL A 96 3.70 11.26 4.04
C VAL A 96 5.15 11.00 4.37
N SER A 97 5.76 10.01 3.72
CA SER A 97 7.16 9.65 3.91
C SER A 97 8.08 10.22 2.85
N GLY A 98 7.51 10.72 1.75
CA GLY A 98 8.27 11.06 0.57
C GLY A 98 8.80 9.83 -0.17
N ARG A 99 9.61 10.06 -1.20
CA ARG A 99 10.20 8.99 -2.01
C ARG A 99 11.41 8.39 -1.31
N PRO A 100 11.35 7.13 -0.86
CA PRO A 100 12.50 6.48 -0.25
C PRO A 100 13.63 6.29 -1.27
N GLY A 101 14.88 6.42 -0.84
CA GLY A 101 16.03 6.13 -1.68
C GLY A 101 16.04 4.66 -2.14
N VAL A 102 16.42 4.43 -3.40
CA VAL A 102 16.42 3.08 -4.02
C VAL A 102 17.25 2.08 -3.21
N TRP A 103 18.36 2.52 -2.63
CA TRP A 103 19.23 1.66 -1.82
C TRP A 103 18.56 1.12 -0.54
N TRP A 104 17.64 1.87 0.06
CA TRP A 104 16.82 1.40 1.18
C TRP A 104 15.90 0.25 0.76
N ILE A 105 15.32 0.36 -0.44
CA ILE A 105 14.44 -0.67 -1.01
C ILE A 105 15.23 -1.93 -1.32
N VAL A 106 16.37 -1.79 -1.99
CA VAL A 106 17.26 -2.91 -2.32
C VAL A 106 17.73 -3.62 -1.03
N GLY A 107 18.19 -2.84 -0.04
CA GLY A 107 18.61 -3.39 1.25
C GLY A 107 17.51 -4.16 1.95
N TYR A 108 16.28 -3.60 1.99
CA TYR A 108 15.11 -4.26 2.58
C TYR A 108 14.84 -5.63 1.93
N TYR A 109 14.78 -5.70 0.60
CA TYR A 109 14.49 -6.96 -0.08
C TYR A 109 15.64 -7.94 0.00
N ALA A 110 16.89 -7.48 0.02
CA ALA A 110 18.04 -8.34 0.23
C ALA A 110 18.02 -9.01 1.61
N VAL A 111 17.73 -8.24 2.67
CA VAL A 111 17.60 -8.78 4.03
C VAL A 111 16.38 -9.69 4.15
N LEU A 112 15.26 -9.35 3.53
CA LEU A 112 14.07 -10.19 3.49
C LEU A 112 14.35 -11.53 2.80
N LEU A 113 15.01 -11.51 1.64
CA LEU A 113 15.42 -12.73 0.94
C LEU A 113 16.34 -13.59 1.79
N LEU A 114 17.32 -12.98 2.45
CA LEU A 114 18.22 -13.68 3.37
C LEU A 114 17.42 -14.32 4.53
N ALA A 115 16.48 -13.59 5.11
CA ALA A 115 15.60 -14.10 6.16
C ALA A 115 14.76 -15.30 5.67
N LEU A 116 14.22 -15.23 4.46
CA LEU A 116 13.47 -16.33 3.85
C LEU A 116 14.36 -17.55 3.57
N LEU A 117 15.57 -17.36 3.07
CA LEU A 117 16.53 -18.43 2.83
C LEU A 117 16.97 -19.12 4.14
N VAL A 118 17.16 -18.36 5.21
CA VAL A 118 17.46 -18.90 6.55
C VAL A 118 16.28 -19.66 7.13
N ASN A 119 15.05 -19.20 6.89
CA ASN A 119 13.83 -19.81 7.40
C ASN A 119 13.28 -20.95 6.53
N GLY A 120 13.33 -20.82 5.20
CA GLY A 120 12.72 -21.76 4.24
C GLY A 120 13.34 -23.17 4.27
N ARG A 121 14.54 -23.29 4.80
CA ARG A 121 15.24 -24.57 4.96
C ARG A 121 14.68 -25.47 6.06
N ARG A 122 13.59 -25.08 6.74
CA ARG A 122 12.91 -25.89 7.76
C ARG A 122 12.05 -27.02 7.17
N SER A 123 11.39 -26.75 6.06
CA SER A 123 10.40 -27.68 5.48
C SER A 123 11.00 -28.92 4.83
N VAL A 124 12.27 -28.85 4.43
CA VAL A 124 12.94 -29.98 3.74
C VAL A 124 13.58 -30.98 4.73
N ARG A 125 13.55 -30.69 6.04
CA ARG A 125 14.31 -31.45 7.05
C ARG A 125 13.58 -32.60 7.70
N GLU A 126 12.31 -32.72 7.59
CA GLU A 126 11.59 -33.88 8.17
C GLU A 126 11.76 -35.17 7.34
N GLN A 127 12.33 -35.09 6.14
CA GLN A 127 12.73 -36.27 5.38
C GLN A 127 14.18 -36.64 5.75
N LYS A 128 14.33 -37.66 6.59
CA LYS A 128 15.61 -38.32 6.84
C LYS A 128 16.26 -38.71 5.50
N PRO A 129 17.53 -38.38 5.24
CA PRO A 129 18.19 -38.77 4.00
C PRO A 129 18.39 -40.28 3.98
N VAL A 130 17.58 -40.96 3.19
CA VAL A 130 17.79 -42.35 2.81
C VAL A 130 18.69 -42.33 1.58
N ASN A 131 19.93 -42.15 1.70
CA ASN A 131 20.98 -42.82 0.92
C ASN A 131 22.39 -42.19 1.09
N LYS A 132 23.41 -43.06 1.33
CA LYS A 132 24.77 -42.72 1.76
C LYS A 132 25.72 -42.39 0.62
N GLY A 133 25.30 -42.09 -0.61
CA GLY A 133 26.18 -42.18 -1.79
C GLY A 133 26.60 -40.90 -2.55
N ARG A 134 26.06 -39.67 -2.26
CA ARG A 134 26.45 -38.42 -2.95
C ARG A 134 26.75 -37.31 -1.96
N LEU A 135 28.02 -37.16 -1.58
CA LEU A 135 28.34 -36.67 -0.24
C LEU A 135 29.11 -35.34 -0.15
N THR A 136 29.36 -34.58 -1.20
CA THR A 136 30.22 -33.39 -1.03
C THR A 136 29.44 -32.09 -0.84
N LEU A 137 28.49 -31.80 -1.65
CA LEU A 137 27.66 -30.57 -1.52
C LEU A 137 26.66 -30.68 -0.38
N VAL A 138 26.10 -31.87 -0.14
CA VAL A 138 25.14 -32.12 0.95
C VAL A 138 25.84 -32.02 2.32
N ARG A 139 27.14 -32.39 2.43
CA ARG A 139 27.92 -32.22 3.68
C ARG A 139 28.19 -30.77 4.01
N ILE A 140 28.62 -29.96 3.04
CA ILE A 140 28.84 -28.53 3.24
C ILE A 140 27.54 -27.87 3.66
N HIS A 141 26.46 -28.22 3.00
CA HIS A 141 25.11 -27.75 3.35
C HIS A 141 24.71 -28.17 4.77
N TRP A 142 25.00 -29.40 5.19
CA TRP A 142 24.70 -29.89 6.53
C TRP A 142 25.56 -29.21 7.62
N TYR A 143 26.82 -28.91 7.36
CA TYR A 143 27.70 -28.19 8.30
C TYR A 143 27.28 -26.72 8.45
N ILE A 144 27.00 -26.03 7.35
CA ILE A 144 26.43 -24.66 7.39
C ILE A 144 25.12 -24.66 8.12
N TRP A 145 24.29 -25.68 7.90
CA TRP A 145 23.01 -25.85 8.55
C TRP A 145 23.14 -26.15 10.06
N GLN A 146 24.11 -26.96 10.48
CA GLN A 146 24.37 -27.26 11.89
C GLN A 146 24.94 -26.05 12.64
N PHE A 147 25.81 -25.27 11.99
CA PHE A 147 26.33 -24.01 12.50
C PHE A 147 25.22 -23.00 12.71
N LEU A 148 24.25 -22.91 11.77
CA LEU A 148 23.09 -22.06 11.87
C LEU A 148 22.00 -22.62 12.81
N ASN A 149 22.09 -23.86 13.30
CA ASN A 149 21.05 -24.55 14.08
C ASN A 149 21.19 -24.45 15.60
N GLY A 150 22.32 -23.99 16.12
CA GLY A 150 22.55 -23.80 17.54
C GLY A 150 21.84 -22.58 18.14
N ARG A 151 22.12 -22.23 19.39
CA ARG A 151 21.65 -21.02 20.08
C ARG A 151 21.83 -19.74 19.27
N HIS A 152 22.81 -19.70 18.35
CA HIS A 152 23.04 -18.60 17.40
C HIS A 152 21.88 -18.36 16.41
N ARG A 153 21.06 -19.35 16.11
CA ARG A 153 19.92 -19.17 15.19
C ARG A 153 18.88 -18.19 15.69
N TYR A 154 18.60 -18.20 16.98
CA TYR A 154 17.66 -17.26 17.56
C TYR A 154 18.20 -15.83 17.41
N GLY A 155 19.48 -15.64 17.70
CA GLY A 155 20.15 -14.36 17.52
C GLY A 155 20.13 -13.86 16.07
N VAL A 156 20.47 -14.71 15.08
CA VAL A 156 20.44 -14.33 13.65
C VAL A 156 19.05 -13.96 13.18
N ARG A 157 18.01 -14.68 13.62
CA ARG A 157 16.62 -14.34 13.28
C ARG A 157 16.21 -12.99 13.82
N VAL A 158 16.40 -12.80 15.12
CA VAL A 158 16.08 -11.54 15.78
C VAL A 158 16.84 -10.38 15.13
N SER A 159 18.12 -10.59 14.80
CA SER A 159 18.92 -9.58 14.10
C SER A 159 18.37 -9.25 12.71
N LEU A 160 17.93 -10.25 11.93
CA LEU A 160 17.32 -10.03 10.62
C LEU A 160 15.98 -9.31 10.72
N GLU A 161 15.15 -9.67 11.68
CA GLU A 161 13.86 -9.00 11.93
C GLU A 161 14.09 -7.54 12.36
N ILE A 162 15.08 -7.30 13.24
CA ILE A 162 15.48 -5.94 13.62
C ILE A 162 16.00 -5.16 12.41
N CYS A 163 16.83 -5.76 11.55
CA CYS A 163 17.33 -5.11 10.34
C CYS A 163 16.18 -4.74 9.39
N ILE A 164 15.20 -5.64 9.17
CA ILE A 164 14.03 -5.36 8.36
C ILE A 164 13.24 -4.19 8.94
N PHE A 165 13.05 -4.18 10.27
CA PHE A 165 12.36 -3.10 10.97
C PHE A 165 13.12 -1.78 10.85
N LEU A 166 14.44 -1.77 11.08
CA LEU A 166 15.27 -0.56 10.97
C LEU A 166 15.31 -0.02 9.54
N LEU A 167 15.39 -0.89 8.53
CA LEU A 167 15.32 -0.49 7.13
C LEU A 167 13.95 0.10 6.78
N ALA A 168 12.87 -0.50 7.27
CA ALA A 168 11.54 0.05 7.11
C ALA A 168 11.42 1.40 7.82
N ALA A 169 11.87 1.53 9.06
CA ALA A 169 11.87 2.79 9.81
C ALA A 169 12.71 3.87 9.13
N GLY A 170 13.89 3.50 8.57
CA GLY A 170 14.75 4.43 7.83
C GLY A 170 14.08 5.03 6.59
N MET A 171 13.16 4.31 5.96
CA MET A 171 12.38 4.84 4.84
C MET A 171 11.43 5.97 5.25
N TYR A 172 10.95 5.99 6.51
CA TYR A 172 10.11 7.07 7.03
C TYR A 172 10.90 8.32 7.37
N VAL A 173 12.15 8.16 7.78
CA VAL A 173 12.99 9.26 8.28
C VAL A 173 13.91 9.82 7.20
N SER A 174 13.79 9.34 5.96
CA SER A 174 14.63 9.85 4.86
C SER A 174 14.47 11.36 4.70
N PRO A 175 15.52 12.14 4.93
CA PRO A 175 15.45 13.60 4.79
C PRO A 175 15.18 13.98 3.34
N HIS A 176 14.17 14.79 3.11
CA HIS A 176 13.85 15.37 1.80
C HIS A 176 14.36 16.81 1.74
N GLY A 177 15.02 17.13 0.67
CA GLY A 177 15.67 18.43 0.48
C GLY A 177 17.11 18.50 1.00
N GLN A 178 17.86 19.45 0.49
CA GLN A 178 19.22 19.73 0.95
C GLN A 178 19.16 20.73 2.09
N LYS A 179 19.75 20.39 3.25
CA LYS A 179 19.89 21.34 4.35
C LYS A 179 20.68 22.56 3.90
N ASP A 180 20.33 23.73 4.42
CA ASP A 180 21.01 25.01 4.18
C ASP A 180 20.96 25.50 2.73
N LYS A 181 20.07 24.95 1.90
CA LYS A 181 19.86 25.43 0.53
C LYS A 181 18.39 25.76 0.28
N VAL A 182 18.18 26.72 -0.60
CA VAL A 182 16.86 27.01 -1.18
C VAL A 182 16.69 26.10 -2.40
N GLU A 183 15.59 25.36 -2.42
CA GLU A 183 15.17 24.56 -3.57
C GLU A 183 13.98 25.25 -4.21
N ILE A 184 14.05 25.52 -5.50
CA ILE A 184 12.95 26.10 -6.29
C ILE A 184 12.67 25.14 -7.44
N VAL A 185 11.42 24.67 -7.54
CA VAL A 185 10.99 23.75 -8.59
C VAL A 185 9.75 24.30 -9.28
N MET A 186 9.85 24.53 -10.59
CA MET A 186 8.71 24.83 -11.43
C MET A 186 7.98 23.53 -11.78
N LEU A 187 6.68 23.46 -11.49
CA LEU A 187 5.88 22.27 -11.73
C LEU A 187 5.28 22.31 -13.14
N ASN A 188 5.28 21.17 -13.82
CA ASN A 188 4.59 21.05 -15.10
C ASN A 188 3.09 20.88 -14.85
N VAL A 189 2.38 21.97 -14.76
CA VAL A 189 0.93 22.02 -14.58
C VAL A 189 0.14 22.12 -15.91
N GLY A 190 0.83 22.25 -17.03
CA GLY A 190 0.25 22.52 -18.36
C GLY A 190 0.21 24.01 -18.65
N GLN A 191 -0.94 24.53 -19.11
CA GLN A 191 -1.14 25.98 -19.25
C GLN A 191 -1.54 26.56 -17.89
N GLY A 192 -0.59 27.21 -17.24
CA GLY A 192 -0.68 27.78 -15.90
C GLY A 192 0.68 27.79 -15.23
N ASP A 193 0.75 28.35 -14.04
CA ASP A 193 1.96 28.47 -13.26
C ASP A 193 1.87 27.75 -11.92
N SER A 194 3.00 27.19 -11.50
CA SER A 194 3.13 26.60 -10.15
C SER A 194 4.60 26.46 -9.78
N PHE A 195 5.00 27.08 -8.67
CA PHE A 195 6.35 27.01 -8.14
C PHE A 195 6.34 26.48 -6.72
N PHE A 196 7.06 25.39 -6.52
CA PHE A 196 7.34 24.88 -5.18
C PHE A 196 8.67 25.43 -4.71
N ILE A 197 8.71 25.95 -3.48
CA ILE A 197 9.92 26.45 -2.85
C ILE A 197 10.09 25.78 -1.51
N ARG A 198 11.30 25.25 -1.27
CA ARG A 198 11.73 24.80 0.03
C ARG A 198 12.84 25.69 0.55
N GLY A 199 12.61 26.34 1.69
CA GLY A 199 13.60 27.17 2.36
C GLY A 199 14.71 26.36 3.03
N PRO A 200 15.82 27.00 3.42
CA PRO A 200 16.97 26.35 4.05
C PRO A 200 16.63 25.76 5.43
N SER A 201 15.64 26.32 6.12
CA SER A 201 15.11 25.81 7.39
C SER A 201 14.05 24.71 7.22
N GLY A 202 13.73 24.31 5.97
CA GLY A 202 12.75 23.28 5.66
C GLY A 202 11.32 23.79 5.42
N GLY A 203 11.05 25.08 5.59
CA GLY A 203 9.75 25.69 5.29
C GLY A 203 9.35 25.49 3.83
N THR A 204 8.10 25.18 3.57
CA THR A 204 7.56 24.79 2.27
C THR A 204 6.52 25.79 1.77
N TYR A 205 6.71 26.26 0.55
CA TYR A 205 5.90 27.29 -0.06
C TYR A 205 5.44 26.83 -1.45
N LEU A 206 4.21 27.18 -1.81
CA LEU A 206 3.68 27.02 -3.15
C LEU A 206 3.23 28.39 -3.66
N ILE A 207 3.73 28.79 -4.81
CA ILE A 207 3.30 30.01 -5.51
C ILE A 207 2.54 29.56 -6.74
N ASP A 208 1.28 29.96 -6.82
CA ASP A 208 0.31 29.51 -7.80
C ASP A 208 0.16 27.98 -7.90
N GLY A 209 -0.81 27.52 -8.61
CA GLY A 209 -1.05 26.09 -8.70
C GLY A 209 -2.30 25.78 -9.50
N GLY A 210 -2.47 26.45 -10.62
CA GLY A 210 -3.62 26.26 -11.49
C GLY A 210 -3.25 25.68 -12.84
N SER A 211 -4.25 25.39 -13.64
CA SER A 211 -4.12 25.01 -15.04
C SER A 211 -5.43 25.19 -15.78
N SER A 212 -5.36 25.81 -16.97
CA SER A 212 -6.50 25.87 -17.90
C SER A 212 -6.58 24.64 -18.82
N SER A 213 -5.51 23.86 -18.95
CA SER A 213 -5.42 22.71 -19.85
C SER A 213 -5.51 21.34 -19.15
N VAL A 214 -5.22 21.27 -17.85
CA VAL A 214 -5.19 20.02 -17.07
C VAL A 214 -6.29 20.03 -16.02
N LYS A 215 -7.25 19.12 -16.15
CA LYS A 215 -8.30 18.93 -15.13
C LYS A 215 -7.75 18.29 -13.86
N ASN A 216 -8.22 18.73 -12.71
CA ASN A 216 -7.81 18.24 -11.38
C ASN A 216 -6.27 18.31 -11.22
N VAL A 217 -5.67 19.43 -11.59
CA VAL A 217 -4.22 19.63 -11.58
C VAL A 217 -3.63 19.53 -10.18
N GLY A 218 -4.33 19.99 -9.16
CA GLY A 218 -3.96 19.85 -7.75
C GLY A 218 -3.82 18.38 -7.37
N LYS A 219 -4.82 17.58 -7.70
CA LYS A 219 -4.88 16.14 -7.37
C LYS A 219 -3.86 15.29 -8.14
N TYR A 220 -3.67 15.55 -9.44
CA TYR A 220 -2.91 14.64 -10.30
C TYR A 220 -1.49 15.12 -10.63
N ARG A 221 -1.16 16.37 -10.35
CA ARG A 221 0.17 16.92 -10.61
C ARG A 221 0.84 17.44 -9.35
N ILE A 222 0.18 18.36 -8.62
CA ILE A 222 0.79 19.07 -7.50
C ILE A 222 0.87 18.16 -6.26
N GLU A 223 -0.22 17.55 -5.84
CA GLU A 223 -0.24 16.68 -4.65
C GLU A 223 0.75 15.50 -4.74
N PRO A 224 0.84 14.74 -5.85
CA PRO A 224 1.84 13.68 -5.97
C PRO A 224 3.28 14.19 -5.90
N PHE A 225 3.56 15.36 -6.45
CA PHE A 225 4.87 15.99 -6.33
C PHE A 225 5.18 16.37 -4.88
N LEU A 226 4.26 17.02 -4.18
CA LEU A 226 4.43 17.37 -2.77
C LEU A 226 4.68 16.15 -1.90
N LYS A 227 3.88 15.09 -2.09
CA LYS A 227 4.08 13.83 -1.39
C LYS A 227 5.41 13.17 -1.71
N MET A 228 5.85 13.20 -2.95
CA MET A 228 7.18 12.72 -3.36
C MET A 228 8.29 13.48 -2.63
N GLN A 229 8.12 14.77 -2.41
CA GLN A 229 9.03 15.64 -1.67
C GLN A 229 8.90 15.50 -0.13
N GLY A 230 8.06 14.58 0.36
CA GLY A 230 7.85 14.39 1.80
C GLY A 230 7.00 15.48 2.44
N VAL A 231 6.28 16.28 1.63
CA VAL A 231 5.42 17.35 2.11
C VAL A 231 4.00 16.84 2.24
N GLY A 232 3.56 16.64 3.49
CA GLY A 232 2.19 16.27 3.82
C GLY A 232 1.26 17.47 3.91
N THR A 233 1.82 18.63 4.28
CA THR A 233 1.09 19.90 4.39
C THR A 233 2.05 21.03 4.03
N LEU A 234 1.62 21.93 3.18
CA LEU A 234 2.35 23.14 2.85
C LEU A 234 2.25 24.16 3.99
N ASP A 235 3.36 24.81 4.31
CA ASP A 235 3.37 25.86 5.33
C ASP A 235 2.71 27.14 4.80
N TYR A 236 2.99 27.50 3.54
CA TYR A 236 2.49 28.71 2.92
C TYR A 236 2.08 28.47 1.47
N VAL A 237 0.99 29.11 1.08
CA VAL A 237 0.52 29.16 -0.31
C VAL A 237 0.27 30.60 -0.68
N TRP A 238 0.79 31.00 -1.83
CA TRP A 238 0.63 32.33 -2.40
C TRP A 238 -0.05 32.22 -3.77
N VAL A 239 -1.06 33.03 -3.99
CA VAL A 239 -1.76 33.14 -5.28
C VAL A 239 -1.51 34.53 -5.84
N SER A 240 -0.94 34.62 -7.03
CA SER A 240 -0.62 35.89 -7.67
C SER A 240 -1.88 36.66 -8.10
N HIS A 241 -2.86 35.94 -8.63
CA HIS A 241 -4.17 36.49 -9.03
C HIS A 241 -5.22 35.36 -9.12
N GLY A 242 -6.50 35.74 -9.23
CA GLY A 242 -7.63 34.84 -9.10
C GLY A 242 -8.03 34.07 -10.36
N ASP A 243 -7.21 34.04 -11.42
CA ASP A 243 -7.53 33.33 -12.64
C ASP A 243 -7.43 31.82 -12.46
N GLU A 244 -8.19 31.06 -13.21
CA GLU A 244 -8.34 29.61 -13.05
C GLU A 244 -7.01 28.87 -13.21
N ASP A 245 -6.15 29.32 -14.09
CA ASP A 245 -4.83 28.77 -14.37
C ASP A 245 -3.78 29.05 -13.28
N HIS A 246 -4.14 29.80 -12.22
CA HIS A 246 -3.33 30.03 -11.03
C HIS A 246 -3.96 29.48 -9.75
N LEU A 247 -5.29 29.31 -9.68
CA LEU A 247 -6.02 29.05 -8.45
C LEU A 247 -6.62 27.64 -8.35
N ASN A 248 -7.10 27.03 -9.46
CA ASN A 248 -7.96 25.83 -9.39
C ASN A 248 -7.31 24.64 -8.69
N GLY A 249 -6.03 24.40 -8.89
CA GLY A 249 -5.31 23.33 -8.20
C GLY A 249 -5.08 23.61 -6.71
N ILE A 250 -4.92 24.89 -6.33
CA ILE A 250 -4.81 25.29 -4.92
C ILE A 250 -6.15 25.03 -4.20
N ALA A 251 -7.28 25.34 -4.84
CA ALA A 251 -8.60 25.04 -4.30
C ALA A 251 -8.76 23.53 -4.03
N GLU A 252 -8.31 22.68 -4.96
CA GLU A 252 -8.29 21.23 -4.78
C GLU A 252 -7.38 20.81 -3.60
N LEU A 253 -6.20 21.41 -3.43
CA LEU A 253 -5.30 21.11 -2.32
C LEU A 253 -5.90 21.50 -0.96
N LEU A 254 -6.65 22.62 -0.91
CA LEU A 254 -7.36 23.05 0.30
C LEU A 254 -8.46 22.04 0.69
N GLU A 255 -9.29 21.61 -0.26
CA GLU A 255 -10.28 20.57 -0.03
C GLU A 255 -9.67 19.26 0.49
N ARG A 256 -8.48 18.94 0.02
CA ARG A 256 -7.73 17.74 0.40
C ARG A 256 -6.88 17.91 1.67
N LYS A 257 -6.97 19.05 2.33
CA LYS A 257 -6.25 19.40 3.56
C LYS A 257 -4.71 19.31 3.43
N MET A 258 -4.20 19.64 2.25
CA MET A 258 -2.77 19.67 1.95
C MET A 258 -2.12 21.03 2.25
N VAL A 259 -2.88 22.00 2.70
CA VAL A 259 -2.42 23.36 3.00
C VAL A 259 -2.58 23.60 4.50
N GLY A 260 -1.52 24.06 5.15
CA GLY A 260 -1.56 24.58 6.52
C GLY A 260 -2.27 25.94 6.60
N ILE A 261 -2.36 26.52 7.79
CA ILE A 261 -3.26 27.63 8.14
C ILE A 261 -2.75 29.00 7.66
N SER A 262 -2.20 29.17 6.50
CA SER A 262 -1.81 30.51 6.06
C SER A 262 -2.12 30.77 4.61
N VAL A 263 -3.31 31.29 4.35
CA VAL A 263 -3.62 32.00 3.09
C VAL A 263 -3.38 33.46 3.36
N THR A 264 -2.32 34.03 2.80
CA THR A 264 -2.08 35.47 2.86
C THR A 264 -2.65 36.09 1.61
N HIS A 265 -3.65 36.95 1.76
CA HIS A 265 -4.15 37.79 0.70
C HIS A 265 -3.19 38.95 0.46
N LEU A 266 -3.00 39.27 -0.79
CA LEU A 266 -2.55 40.57 -1.24
C LEU A 266 -3.73 41.46 -1.58
#